data_4833b736a2f1469bec3387f3e1a4605c
#
_entry.id   4833b736a2f1469bec3387f3e1a4605c
#
_cell.length_a   1.000
_cell.length_b   1.000
_cell.length_c   1.000
_cell.angle_alpha   90.00
_cell.angle_beta   90.00
_cell.angle_gamma   90.00
#
_symmetry.space_group_name_H-M   'P 1'
#
loop_
_entity.id
_entity.type
_entity.pdbx_description
1 polymer ?
#
loop_
_entity_poly.entity_id
_entity_poly.type
_entity_poly.pdbx_seq_one_letter_code
_entity_poly.pdbx_strand_id
1 'polypeptide(L)'
;DKGSMDLAVAALECLKSEQVVEPADAYVAFVSGSGLQIIKEEPGKAPVRERLSEEIGKAVSSLETRISLDERAVYKEPGVSETDPELLAQKEALKVCADVTVTYRFGSRSEVLDASTILPWLSMDGEGSAVVDRSGVEAYVVNLAKKYNTAYCAKELKTSYGSIVTITKGHYGWLIDKEAETEALLEIIRSGESQEREPVYAQKAASHDGPDYGDTYVEMNLTAQHLF
;
A
#
# COMPACT_ATOMS: atom_id res chain seq x y z
N ASP A 1 -9.54 -33.68 -46.24
CA ASP A 1 -8.99 -32.40 -46.70
C ASP A 1 -8.87 -31.45 -45.53
N LYS A 2 -7.68 -30.85 -45.33
CA LYS A 2 -7.36 -29.95 -44.21
C LYS A 2 -8.33 -28.78 -44.15
N GLY A 3 -8.73 -28.22 -45.27
CA GLY A 3 -9.65 -27.09 -45.34
C GLY A 3 -11.08 -27.41 -44.84
N SER A 4 -11.56 -28.61 -45.07
CA SER A 4 -12.86 -29.05 -44.55
C SER A 4 -12.84 -29.30 -43.07
N MET A 5 -11.70 -29.75 -42.53
CA MET A 5 -11.51 -29.97 -41.11
C MET A 5 -11.42 -28.63 -40.34
N ASP A 6 -10.71 -27.65 -40.89
CA ASP A 6 -10.60 -26.33 -40.30
C ASP A 6 -11.95 -25.61 -40.22
N LEU A 7 -12.80 -25.77 -41.20
CA LEU A 7 -14.18 -25.25 -41.21
C LEU A 7 -15.07 -25.96 -40.17
N ALA A 8 -14.93 -27.29 -40.05
CA ALA A 8 -15.68 -28.05 -39.05
C ALA A 8 -15.25 -27.67 -37.61
N VAL A 9 -13.95 -27.51 -37.37
CA VAL A 9 -13.41 -27.06 -36.08
C VAL A 9 -13.91 -25.67 -35.75
N ALA A 10 -13.94 -24.74 -36.72
CA ALA A 10 -14.41 -23.38 -36.49
C ALA A 10 -15.90 -23.28 -36.09
N ALA A 11 -16.68 -24.31 -36.42
CA ALA A 11 -18.12 -24.41 -36.12
C ALA A 11 -18.42 -25.05 -34.76
N LEU A 12 -17.39 -25.53 -34.01
CA LEU A 12 -17.60 -26.21 -32.75
C LEU A 12 -18.15 -25.23 -31.68
N GLU A 13 -19.07 -25.73 -30.87
CA GLU A 13 -19.73 -24.97 -29.83
C GLU A 13 -18.74 -24.47 -28.73
N CYS A 14 -17.69 -25.26 -28.43
CA CYS A 14 -16.67 -24.92 -27.47
C CYS A 14 -15.81 -23.67 -27.84
N LEU A 15 -15.87 -23.22 -29.10
CA LEU A 15 -15.24 -22.01 -29.61
C LEU A 15 -16.17 -20.79 -29.61
N LYS A 16 -17.44 -20.96 -29.23
CA LYS A 16 -18.37 -19.83 -29.11
C LYS A 16 -18.04 -19.02 -27.89
N SER A 17 -18.06 -17.69 -28.02
CA SER A 17 -17.68 -16.74 -26.97
C SER A 17 -18.40 -16.93 -25.62
N GLU A 18 -19.61 -17.44 -25.62
CA GLU A 18 -20.43 -17.71 -24.43
C GLU A 18 -19.90 -18.90 -23.58
N GLN A 19 -19.08 -19.76 -24.15
CA GLN A 19 -18.52 -20.93 -23.45
C GLN A 19 -17.03 -20.84 -23.21
N VAL A 20 -16.38 -19.83 -23.78
CA VAL A 20 -14.95 -19.59 -23.61
C VAL A 20 -14.71 -18.84 -22.31
N VAL A 21 -13.97 -19.46 -21.39
CA VAL A 21 -13.49 -18.85 -20.16
C VAL A 21 -11.98 -18.70 -20.28
N GLU A 22 -11.50 -17.46 -20.35
CA GLU A 22 -10.06 -17.21 -20.36
C GLU A 22 -9.45 -17.61 -19.00
N PRO A 23 -8.22 -18.16 -19.00
CA PRO A 23 -7.51 -18.41 -17.75
C PRO A 23 -7.18 -17.10 -17.04
N ALA A 24 -7.16 -17.15 -15.72
CA ALA A 24 -6.68 -16.04 -14.90
C ALA A 24 -5.33 -16.40 -14.28
N ASP A 25 -4.39 -15.47 -14.37
CA ASP A 25 -3.05 -15.61 -13.79
C ASP A 25 -3.10 -15.50 -12.27
N ALA A 26 -2.16 -16.17 -11.59
CA ALA A 26 -1.93 -15.94 -10.17
C ALA A 26 -1.41 -14.51 -9.95
N TYR A 27 -1.80 -13.90 -8.82
CA TYR A 27 -1.38 -12.55 -8.46
C TYR A 27 -1.29 -12.36 -6.95
N VAL A 28 -0.52 -11.35 -6.51
CA VAL A 28 -0.44 -10.97 -5.10
C VAL A 28 -1.59 -10.02 -4.76
N ALA A 29 -2.33 -10.33 -3.70
CA ALA A 29 -3.40 -9.49 -3.18
C ALA A 29 -3.31 -9.33 -1.67
N PHE A 30 -3.83 -8.21 -1.18
CA PHE A 30 -4.07 -8.01 0.24
C PHE A 30 -5.45 -8.56 0.61
N VAL A 31 -5.46 -9.51 1.55
CA VAL A 31 -6.69 -10.11 2.09
C VAL A 31 -6.87 -9.66 3.52
N SER A 32 -7.98 -8.98 3.81
CA SER A 32 -8.30 -8.48 5.13
C SER A 32 -8.25 -9.61 6.18
N GLY A 33 -7.48 -9.41 7.24
CA GLY A 33 -7.27 -10.40 8.30
C GLY A 33 -6.22 -11.47 8.03
N SER A 34 -5.73 -11.60 6.78
CA SER A 34 -4.72 -12.61 6.40
C SER A 34 -3.45 -11.99 5.79
N GLY A 35 -3.43 -10.67 5.57
CA GLY A 35 -2.27 -9.97 5.00
C GLY A 35 -2.10 -10.21 3.50
N LEU A 36 -0.85 -10.17 3.03
CA LEU A 36 -0.48 -10.42 1.63
C LEU A 36 -0.59 -11.92 1.31
N GLN A 37 -1.45 -12.24 0.35
CA GLN A 37 -1.67 -13.60 -0.14
C GLN A 37 -1.41 -13.68 -1.63
N ILE A 38 -0.97 -14.85 -2.10
CA ILE A 38 -1.04 -15.18 -3.52
C ILE A 38 -2.42 -15.75 -3.79
N ILE A 39 -3.14 -15.12 -4.69
CA ILE A 39 -4.37 -15.65 -5.25
C ILE A 39 -3.95 -16.58 -6.37
N LYS A 40 -4.38 -17.84 -6.27
CA LYS A 40 -4.03 -18.89 -7.19
C LYS A 40 -4.60 -18.60 -8.57
N GLU A 41 -3.88 -19.06 -9.59
CA GLU A 41 -4.34 -19.07 -10.97
C GLU A 41 -5.62 -19.90 -11.13
N GLU A 42 -6.50 -19.47 -12.01
CA GLU A 42 -7.68 -20.23 -12.40
C GLU A 42 -7.53 -20.77 -13.82
N PRO A 43 -7.60 -22.10 -14.01
CA PRO A 43 -7.56 -22.67 -15.34
C PRO A 43 -8.79 -22.25 -16.13
N GLY A 44 -8.57 -21.75 -17.32
CA GLY A 44 -9.64 -21.38 -18.25
C GLY A 44 -10.19 -22.58 -19.02
N LYS A 45 -11.22 -22.29 -19.83
CA LYS A 45 -11.75 -23.19 -20.87
C LYS A 45 -11.74 -22.47 -22.23
N ALA A 46 -10.61 -21.83 -22.55
CA ALA A 46 -10.36 -21.19 -23.84
C ALA A 46 -9.52 -22.13 -24.70
N PRO A 47 -10.13 -22.84 -25.72
CA PRO A 47 -9.37 -23.73 -26.53
C PRO A 47 -8.40 -23.01 -27.44
N VAL A 48 -7.16 -23.50 -27.51
CA VAL A 48 -6.16 -23.04 -28.49
C VAL A 48 -6.50 -23.74 -29.80
N ARG A 49 -6.92 -22.97 -30.80
CA ARG A 49 -7.46 -23.47 -32.08
C ARG A 49 -6.51 -24.44 -32.78
N GLU A 50 -5.23 -24.15 -32.78
CA GLU A 50 -4.21 -24.98 -33.42
C GLU A 50 -4.11 -26.36 -32.73
N ARG A 51 -4.02 -26.36 -31.37
CA ARG A 51 -3.98 -27.59 -30.58
C ARG A 51 -5.25 -28.42 -30.75
N LEU A 52 -6.40 -27.74 -30.73
CA LEU A 52 -7.70 -28.38 -30.94
C LEU A 52 -7.79 -29.06 -32.33
N SER A 53 -7.38 -28.36 -33.38
CA SER A 53 -7.35 -28.91 -34.75
C SER A 53 -6.42 -30.12 -34.87
N GLU A 54 -5.25 -30.06 -34.23
CA GLU A 54 -4.29 -31.17 -34.22
C GLU A 54 -4.85 -32.40 -33.50
N GLU A 55 -5.43 -32.24 -32.32
CA GLU A 55 -5.98 -33.35 -31.53
C GLU A 55 -7.22 -33.99 -32.22
N ILE A 56 -8.06 -33.16 -32.82
CA ILE A 56 -9.18 -33.68 -33.66
C ILE A 56 -8.63 -34.47 -34.85
N GLY A 57 -7.58 -33.97 -35.50
CA GLY A 57 -6.93 -34.69 -36.61
C GLY A 57 -6.36 -36.04 -36.20
N LYS A 58 -5.73 -36.13 -35.03
CA LYS A 58 -5.24 -37.42 -34.47
C LYS A 58 -6.40 -38.36 -34.18
N ALA A 59 -7.47 -37.90 -33.54
CA ALA A 59 -8.63 -38.69 -33.19
C ALA A 59 -9.34 -39.26 -34.43
N VAL A 60 -9.51 -38.42 -35.47
CA VAL A 60 -10.08 -38.88 -36.76
C VAL A 60 -9.20 -39.95 -37.39
N SER A 61 -7.88 -39.79 -37.37
CA SER A 61 -6.93 -40.77 -37.93
C SER A 61 -6.93 -42.09 -37.16
N SER A 62 -7.18 -42.04 -35.86
CA SER A 62 -7.26 -43.19 -34.95
C SER A 62 -8.67 -43.81 -34.89
N LEU A 63 -9.64 -43.26 -35.63
CA LEU A 63 -11.06 -43.66 -35.62
C LEU A 63 -11.70 -43.57 -34.22
N GLU A 64 -11.26 -42.66 -33.41
CA GLU A 64 -11.86 -42.36 -32.10
C GLU A 64 -13.24 -41.71 -32.31
N THR A 65 -14.26 -42.22 -31.63
CA THR A 65 -15.64 -41.69 -31.72
C THR A 65 -15.93 -40.58 -30.72
N ARG A 66 -15.05 -40.37 -29.71
CA ARG A 66 -15.16 -39.36 -28.68
C ARG A 66 -13.77 -38.96 -28.21
N ILE A 67 -13.57 -37.68 -27.98
CA ILE A 67 -12.38 -37.12 -27.34
C ILE A 67 -12.79 -36.29 -26.15
N SER A 68 -11.99 -36.31 -25.08
CA SER A 68 -12.11 -35.41 -23.95
C SER A 68 -11.13 -34.26 -24.14
N LEU A 69 -11.61 -33.03 -24.21
CA LEU A 69 -10.76 -31.83 -24.39
C LEU A 69 -9.92 -31.56 -23.15
N ASP A 70 -10.42 -31.89 -21.96
CA ASP A 70 -9.71 -31.73 -20.69
C ASP A 70 -8.47 -32.65 -20.62
N GLU A 71 -8.56 -33.86 -21.19
CA GLU A 71 -7.45 -34.83 -21.19
C GLU A 71 -6.39 -34.54 -22.27
N ARG A 72 -6.72 -33.73 -23.26
CA ARG A 72 -5.86 -33.45 -24.43
C ARG A 72 -5.07 -32.15 -24.32
N ALA A 73 -5.13 -31.43 -23.17
CA ALA A 73 -4.42 -30.18 -22.95
C ALA A 73 -4.61 -29.14 -24.08
N VAL A 74 -5.82 -29.05 -24.61
CA VAL A 74 -6.15 -28.14 -25.73
C VAL A 74 -6.44 -26.72 -25.29
N TYR A 75 -6.61 -26.50 -23.99
CA TYR A 75 -6.93 -25.21 -23.46
C TYR A 75 -5.68 -24.35 -23.27
N LYS A 76 -5.90 -23.03 -23.25
CA LYS A 76 -4.90 -22.02 -22.87
C LYS A 76 -4.60 -22.16 -21.38
N GLU A 77 -3.34 -22.22 -21.05
CA GLU A 77 -2.86 -22.25 -19.66
C GLU A 77 -2.67 -20.83 -19.13
N PRO A 78 -2.83 -20.61 -17.82
CA PRO A 78 -2.41 -19.35 -17.18
C PRO A 78 -0.94 -19.06 -17.49
N GLY A 79 -0.61 -17.77 -17.65
CA GLY A 79 0.75 -17.34 -17.90
C GLY A 79 1.61 -17.32 -16.65
N VAL A 80 0.99 -17.11 -15.46
CA VAL A 80 1.63 -17.06 -14.16
C VAL A 80 0.93 -18.01 -13.19
N SER A 81 1.69 -18.89 -12.56
CA SER A 81 1.21 -19.82 -11.52
C SER A 81 1.53 -19.33 -10.12
N GLU A 82 0.85 -19.90 -9.12
CA GLU A 82 1.11 -19.63 -7.69
C GLU A 82 2.56 -19.95 -7.24
N THR A 83 3.27 -20.78 -7.99
CA THR A 83 4.66 -21.21 -7.75
C THR A 83 5.67 -20.43 -8.57
N ASP A 84 5.24 -19.45 -9.35
CA ASP A 84 6.14 -18.65 -10.18
C ASP A 84 7.16 -17.90 -9.32
N PRO A 85 8.48 -18.05 -9.60
CA PRO A 85 9.53 -17.44 -8.81
C PRO A 85 9.47 -15.90 -8.78
N GLU A 86 9.02 -15.29 -9.90
CA GLU A 86 8.88 -13.83 -9.99
C GLU A 86 7.72 -13.33 -9.11
N LEU A 87 6.59 -14.03 -9.14
CA LEU A 87 5.45 -13.72 -8.28
C LEU A 87 5.80 -13.88 -6.79
N LEU A 88 6.56 -14.91 -6.44
CA LEU A 88 7.05 -15.11 -5.07
C LEU A 88 7.99 -13.98 -4.63
N ALA A 89 8.90 -13.55 -5.51
CA ALA A 89 9.81 -12.42 -5.23
C ALA A 89 9.03 -11.11 -5.06
N GLN A 90 8.00 -10.86 -5.88
CA GLN A 90 7.11 -9.71 -5.74
C GLN A 90 6.39 -9.69 -4.39
N LYS A 91 5.86 -10.83 -3.95
CA LYS A 91 5.23 -10.95 -2.63
C LYS A 91 6.21 -10.62 -1.50
N GLU A 92 7.44 -11.12 -1.56
CA GLU A 92 8.47 -10.81 -0.54
C GLU A 92 8.85 -9.33 -0.56
N ALA A 93 8.98 -8.70 -1.72
CA ALA A 93 9.27 -7.27 -1.83
C ALA A 93 8.17 -6.40 -1.19
N LEU A 94 6.91 -6.71 -1.46
CA LEU A 94 5.78 -6.03 -0.82
C LEU A 94 5.74 -6.28 0.68
N LYS A 95 6.07 -7.49 1.11
CA LYS A 95 6.07 -7.86 2.52
C LYS A 95 7.12 -7.08 3.30
N VAL A 96 8.33 -6.90 2.75
CA VAL A 96 9.39 -6.08 3.38
C VAL A 96 8.88 -4.68 3.70
N CYS A 97 8.20 -4.02 2.76
CA CYS A 97 7.60 -2.71 2.98
C CYS A 97 6.41 -2.74 3.97
N ALA A 98 5.60 -3.80 3.90
CA ALA A 98 4.39 -3.93 4.72
C ALA A 98 4.69 -4.24 6.20
N ASP A 99 5.76 -4.98 6.49
CA ASP A 99 6.14 -5.37 7.85
C ASP A 99 6.78 -4.22 8.66
N VAL A 100 6.97 -3.05 8.03
CA VAL A 100 7.50 -1.86 8.71
C VAL A 100 6.54 -1.36 9.77
N THR A 101 7.08 -1.06 10.94
CA THR A 101 6.37 -0.38 12.02
C THR A 101 7.16 0.86 12.43
N VAL A 102 6.51 2.02 12.36
CA VAL A 102 7.11 3.28 12.83
C VAL A 102 6.36 3.78 14.05
N THR A 103 7.06 3.86 15.19
CA THR A 103 6.51 4.42 16.42
C THR A 103 6.96 5.86 16.59
N TYR A 104 6.07 6.79 16.31
CA TYR A 104 6.30 8.21 16.56
C TYR A 104 6.19 8.54 18.04
N ARG A 105 7.14 9.32 18.56
CA ARG A 105 7.14 9.81 19.93
C ARG A 105 6.87 11.31 19.99
N PHE A 106 5.98 11.69 20.93
CA PHE A 106 5.60 13.07 21.22
C PHE A 106 5.56 13.24 22.74
N GLY A 107 6.74 13.23 23.38
CA GLY A 107 6.85 13.14 24.83
C GLY A 107 6.33 11.82 25.37
N SER A 108 5.37 11.88 26.28
CA SER A 108 4.71 10.67 26.83
C SER A 108 3.70 10.00 25.89
N ARG A 109 3.30 10.68 24.81
CA ARG A 109 2.36 10.16 23.81
C ARG A 109 3.09 9.49 22.66
N SER A 110 2.44 8.49 22.05
CA SER A 110 2.95 7.83 20.85
C SER A 110 1.87 7.61 19.82
N GLU A 111 2.29 7.49 18.58
CA GLU A 111 1.47 7.11 17.43
C GLU A 111 2.19 5.99 16.68
N VAL A 112 1.46 4.93 16.35
CA VAL A 112 2.05 3.78 15.66
C VAL A 112 1.50 3.73 14.23
N LEU A 113 2.41 3.74 13.28
CA LEU A 113 2.15 3.41 11.90
C LEU A 113 2.53 1.95 11.70
N ASP A 114 1.58 1.14 11.26
CA ASP A 114 1.76 -0.29 11.08
C ASP A 114 1.31 -0.78 9.69
N ALA A 115 1.43 -2.08 9.47
CA ALA A 115 1.05 -2.75 8.24
C ALA A 115 -0.37 -2.43 7.76
N SER A 116 -1.33 -2.26 8.68
CA SER A 116 -2.73 -2.00 8.32
C SER A 116 -2.90 -0.66 7.61
N THR A 117 -2.04 0.30 7.92
CA THR A 117 -2.00 1.64 7.32
C THR A 117 -1.12 1.67 6.07
N ILE A 118 -0.01 0.92 6.05
CA ILE A 118 0.97 0.92 4.95
C ILE A 118 0.46 0.12 3.74
N LEU A 119 -0.18 -1.02 3.96
CA LEU A 119 -0.61 -1.94 2.90
C LEU A 119 -1.46 -1.29 1.79
N PRO A 120 -2.43 -0.39 2.09
CA PRO A 120 -3.18 0.30 1.05
C PRO A 120 -2.36 1.23 0.15
N TRP A 121 -1.14 1.59 0.57
CA TRP A 121 -0.23 2.45 -0.18
C TRP A 121 0.73 1.67 -1.08
N LEU A 122 0.76 0.33 -0.94
CA LEU A 122 1.68 -0.51 -1.70
C LEU A 122 1.06 -0.98 -3.00
N SER A 123 1.85 -0.95 -4.05
CA SER A 123 1.53 -1.49 -5.37
C SER A 123 2.80 -2.08 -6.01
N MET A 124 2.64 -2.74 -7.14
CA MET A 124 3.76 -3.20 -7.97
C MET A 124 3.83 -2.33 -9.21
N ASP A 125 5.05 -2.01 -9.65
CA ASP A 125 5.26 -1.43 -10.98
C ASP A 125 5.28 -2.50 -12.09
N GLY A 126 5.43 -2.05 -13.34
CA GLY A 126 5.51 -2.96 -14.48
C GLY A 126 6.78 -3.81 -14.54
N GLU A 127 7.76 -3.54 -13.68
CA GLU A 127 9.04 -4.26 -13.59
C GLU A 127 9.08 -5.24 -12.39
N GLY A 128 7.98 -5.30 -11.61
CA GLY A 128 7.86 -6.20 -10.46
C GLY A 128 8.49 -5.67 -9.18
N SER A 129 8.72 -4.35 -9.09
CA SER A 129 9.23 -3.70 -7.88
C SER A 129 8.08 -3.12 -7.04
N ALA A 130 8.23 -3.18 -5.71
CA ALA A 130 7.27 -2.58 -4.79
C ALA A 130 7.32 -1.05 -4.87
N VAL A 131 6.17 -0.43 -5.06
CA VAL A 131 6.01 1.03 -5.11
C VAL A 131 5.12 1.48 -3.96
N VAL A 132 5.54 2.54 -3.28
CA VAL A 132 4.79 3.18 -2.19
C VAL A 132 4.09 4.42 -2.75
N ASP A 133 2.77 4.49 -2.63
CA ASP A 133 1.98 5.66 -3.02
C ASP A 133 2.30 6.85 -2.12
N ARG A 134 2.98 7.85 -2.70
CA ARG A 134 3.33 9.10 -2.03
C ARG A 134 2.11 9.81 -1.45
N SER A 135 0.99 9.81 -2.16
CA SER A 135 -0.20 10.56 -1.75
C SER A 135 -0.82 10.02 -0.45
N GLY A 136 -0.77 8.70 -0.26
CA GLY A 136 -1.18 8.05 0.98
C GLY A 136 -0.29 8.44 2.16
N VAL A 137 1.03 8.47 1.95
CA VAL A 137 2.01 8.89 2.95
C VAL A 137 1.83 10.37 3.31
N GLU A 138 1.67 11.25 2.32
CA GLU A 138 1.40 12.68 2.53
C GLU A 138 0.12 12.90 3.36
N ALA A 139 -0.95 12.20 3.03
CA ALA A 139 -2.20 12.29 3.78
C ALA A 139 -2.04 11.86 5.24
N TYR A 140 -1.26 10.82 5.50
CA TYR A 140 -0.93 10.38 6.86
C TYR A 140 -0.13 11.44 7.61
N VAL A 141 0.93 11.98 7.02
CA VAL A 141 1.78 13.03 7.62
C VAL A 141 0.98 14.31 7.89
N VAL A 142 0.06 14.69 6.99
CA VAL A 142 -0.85 15.82 7.21
C VAL A 142 -1.74 15.58 8.43
N ASN A 143 -2.28 14.38 8.59
CA ASN A 143 -3.10 14.03 9.75
C ASN A 143 -2.26 14.00 11.04
N LEU A 144 -1.05 13.47 10.99
CA LEU A 144 -0.10 13.49 12.10
C LEU A 144 0.20 14.95 12.54
N ALA A 145 0.53 15.80 11.56
CA ALA A 145 0.77 17.22 11.80
C ALA A 145 -0.46 17.93 12.39
N LYS A 146 -1.66 17.66 11.87
CA LYS A 146 -2.90 18.21 12.40
C LYS A 146 -3.16 17.82 13.86
N LYS A 147 -2.75 16.62 14.25
CA LYS A 147 -2.96 16.08 15.60
C LYS A 147 -1.92 16.59 16.61
N TYR A 148 -0.66 16.80 16.18
CA TYR A 148 0.47 17.04 17.08
C TYR A 148 1.13 18.41 16.96
N ASN A 149 0.85 19.20 15.92
CA ASN A 149 1.34 20.56 15.83
C ASN A 149 0.67 21.45 16.87
N THR A 150 1.47 22.28 17.52
CA THR A 150 1.01 23.29 18.50
C THR A 150 1.41 24.70 18.08
N ALA A 151 2.32 24.87 17.12
CA ALA A 151 2.62 26.17 16.54
C ALA A 151 1.37 26.80 15.90
N TYR A 152 1.22 28.10 16.02
CA TYR A 152 0.06 28.87 15.50
C TYR A 152 -1.29 28.53 16.15
N CYS A 153 -1.31 27.67 17.16
CA CYS A 153 -2.49 27.35 17.92
C CYS A 153 -2.69 28.33 19.09
N ALA A 154 -3.94 28.52 19.48
CA ALA A 154 -4.24 29.28 20.71
C ALA A 154 -3.68 28.54 21.93
N LYS A 155 -3.05 29.31 22.86
CA LYS A 155 -2.43 28.80 24.09
C LYS A 155 -2.93 29.53 25.30
N GLU A 156 -3.12 28.80 26.39
CA GLU A 156 -3.40 29.40 27.69
C GLU A 156 -2.09 29.60 28.44
N LEU A 157 -1.87 30.81 28.91
CA LEU A 157 -0.77 31.19 29.80
C LEU A 157 -1.34 31.60 31.14
N LYS A 158 -0.91 30.95 32.21
CA LYS A 158 -1.13 31.41 33.56
C LYS A 158 -0.05 32.46 33.88
N THR A 159 -0.46 33.71 33.94
CA THR A 159 0.44 34.84 34.21
C THR A 159 0.99 34.78 35.60
N SER A 160 2.10 35.47 35.83
CA SER A 160 2.70 35.65 37.16
C SER A 160 1.78 36.36 38.19
N TYR A 161 0.73 37.02 37.69
CA TYR A 161 -0.34 37.60 38.53
C TYR A 161 -1.48 36.61 38.83
N GLY A 162 -1.39 35.37 38.39
CA GLY A 162 -2.38 34.33 38.63
C GLY A 162 -3.58 34.35 37.67
N SER A 163 -3.63 35.24 36.70
CA SER A 163 -4.68 35.31 35.68
C SER A 163 -4.36 34.35 34.53
N ILE A 164 -5.38 33.77 33.88
CA ILE A 164 -5.24 32.96 32.65
C ILE A 164 -5.49 33.89 31.47
N VAL A 165 -4.54 33.93 30.55
CA VAL A 165 -4.62 34.68 29.28
C VAL A 165 -4.51 33.73 28.10
N THR A 166 -5.41 33.88 27.14
CA THR A 166 -5.34 33.13 25.89
C THR A 166 -4.53 33.87 24.84
N ILE A 167 -3.42 33.30 24.41
CA ILE A 167 -2.55 33.83 23.37
C ILE A 167 -3.01 33.24 22.05
N THR A 168 -3.61 34.03 21.15
CA THR A 168 -4.20 33.55 19.86
C THR A 168 -3.31 33.82 18.66
N LYS A 169 -2.25 34.59 18.77
CA LYS A 169 -1.37 35.03 17.68
C LYS A 169 0.09 34.59 17.84
N GLY A 170 0.35 33.59 18.67
CA GLY A 170 1.69 33.07 18.88
C GLY A 170 2.15 32.16 17.75
N HIS A 171 3.42 32.30 17.36
CA HIS A 171 4.05 31.43 16.35
C HIS A 171 4.81 30.27 16.98
N TYR A 172 5.04 30.29 18.26
CA TYR A 172 5.82 29.29 19.01
C TYR A 172 5.04 27.96 19.12
N GLY A 173 5.75 26.85 19.10
CA GLY A 173 5.17 25.53 19.25
C GLY A 173 5.86 24.50 18.37
N TRP A 174 5.39 23.27 18.44
CA TRP A 174 5.83 22.18 17.58
C TRP A 174 5.22 22.33 16.20
N LEU A 175 6.05 22.16 15.17
CA LEU A 175 5.62 22.19 13.77
C LEU A 175 6.35 21.11 13.00
N ILE A 176 5.63 20.09 12.55
CA ILE A 176 6.18 19.04 11.70
C ILE A 176 6.45 19.61 10.30
N ASP A 177 7.65 19.34 9.78
CA ASP A 177 7.98 19.57 8.39
C ASP A 177 7.36 18.45 7.54
N LYS A 178 6.22 18.74 6.95
CA LYS A 178 5.44 17.72 6.24
C LYS A 178 6.16 17.16 5.03
N GLU A 179 6.90 17.98 4.30
CA GLU A 179 7.64 17.53 3.12
C GLU A 179 8.81 16.63 3.52
N ALA A 180 9.64 17.12 4.44
CA ALA A 180 10.79 16.36 4.92
C ALA A 180 10.37 15.06 5.63
N GLU A 181 9.26 15.08 6.37
CA GLU A 181 8.75 13.87 7.04
C GLU A 181 8.17 12.88 6.03
N THR A 182 7.49 13.35 4.98
CA THR A 182 6.99 12.48 3.91
C THR A 182 8.14 11.76 3.20
N GLU A 183 9.22 12.47 2.84
CA GLU A 183 10.40 11.84 2.23
C GLU A 183 11.05 10.82 3.17
N ALA A 184 11.25 11.20 4.44
CA ALA A 184 11.84 10.30 5.42
C ALA A 184 10.99 9.03 5.62
N LEU A 185 9.66 9.17 5.68
CA LEU A 185 8.76 8.04 5.86
C LEU A 185 8.72 7.12 4.63
N LEU A 186 8.76 7.67 3.42
CA LEU A 186 8.89 6.90 2.18
C LEU A 186 10.17 6.08 2.16
N GLU A 187 11.29 6.66 2.60
CA GLU A 187 12.57 5.97 2.68
C GLU A 187 12.55 4.84 3.72
N ILE A 188 11.98 5.09 4.90
CA ILE A 188 11.80 4.08 5.96
C ILE A 188 10.98 2.89 5.45
N ILE A 189 9.84 3.14 4.81
CA ILE A 189 8.98 2.06 4.29
C ILE A 189 9.74 1.26 3.22
N ARG A 190 10.47 1.91 2.33
CA ARG A 190 11.27 1.24 1.28
C ARG A 190 12.44 0.43 1.85
N SER A 191 13.06 0.90 2.93
CA SER A 191 14.16 0.18 3.58
C SER A 191 13.73 -1.08 4.30
N GLY A 192 12.44 -1.19 4.67
CA GLY A 192 11.92 -2.31 5.45
C GLY A 192 12.30 -2.25 6.94
N GLU A 193 12.91 -1.18 7.40
CA GLU A 193 13.44 -1.06 8.77
C GLU A 193 12.43 -0.39 9.71
N SER A 194 11.91 -1.15 10.67
CA SER A 194 11.06 -0.61 11.73
C SER A 194 11.87 0.24 12.69
N GLN A 195 11.30 1.36 13.14
CA GLN A 195 11.98 2.26 14.06
C GLN A 195 11.04 3.03 14.98
N GLU A 196 11.61 3.48 16.10
CA GLU A 196 10.99 4.45 17.00
C GLU A 196 11.69 5.79 16.83
N ARG A 197 10.93 6.86 16.59
CA ARG A 197 11.49 8.17 16.27
C ARG A 197 10.54 9.33 16.61
N GLU A 198 11.09 10.53 16.64
CA GLU A 198 10.31 11.76 16.48
C GLU A 198 10.15 12.08 14.99
N PRO A 199 9.07 12.76 14.56
CA PRO A 199 8.97 13.27 13.20
C PRO A 199 10.02 14.34 12.91
N VAL A 200 10.27 14.63 11.65
CA VAL A 200 11.07 15.77 11.24
C VAL A 200 10.30 17.06 11.53
N TYR A 201 10.90 17.96 12.29
CA TYR A 201 10.29 19.22 12.69
C TYR A 201 10.87 20.40 11.90
N ALA A 202 10.00 21.26 11.37
CA ALA A 202 10.34 22.60 10.92
C ALA A 202 10.58 23.54 12.09
N GLN A 203 9.89 23.31 13.23
CA GLN A 203 10.07 24.06 14.48
C GLN A 203 9.89 23.13 15.68
N LYS A 204 10.82 23.19 16.63
CA LYS A 204 10.73 22.50 17.92
C LYS A 204 10.30 23.46 19.01
N ALA A 205 9.67 22.92 20.05
CA ALA A 205 9.29 23.62 21.27
C ALA A 205 9.96 22.98 22.48
N ALA A 206 9.75 23.57 23.69
CA ALA A 206 10.44 23.10 24.87
C ALA A 206 9.88 21.78 25.42
N SER A 207 8.58 21.55 25.28
CA SER A 207 7.94 20.36 25.86
C SER A 207 6.82 19.85 24.96
N HIS A 208 6.65 18.52 24.93
CA HIS A 208 5.45 17.85 24.40
C HIS A 208 4.42 17.56 25.50
N ASP A 209 4.87 17.53 26.75
CA ASP A 209 4.05 17.22 27.90
C ASP A 209 3.79 18.53 28.72
N GLY A 210 2.52 18.92 28.78
CA GLY A 210 2.12 20.19 29.37
C GLY A 210 2.17 21.37 28.37
N PRO A 211 2.45 22.59 28.85
CA PRO A 211 2.62 23.74 27.96
C PRO A 211 3.85 23.57 27.07
N ASP A 212 3.69 23.77 25.77
CA ASP A 212 4.78 23.59 24.81
C ASP A 212 5.95 24.56 24.98
N TYR A 213 5.72 25.71 25.64
CA TYR A 213 6.77 26.66 26.02
C TYR A 213 7.56 26.24 27.30
N GLY A 214 7.16 25.14 27.97
CA GLY A 214 7.84 24.63 29.16
C GLY A 214 7.73 25.55 30.35
N ASP A 215 8.73 25.48 31.26
CA ASP A 215 8.77 26.22 32.52
C ASP A 215 9.67 27.46 32.46
N THR A 216 10.35 27.68 31.33
CA THR A 216 11.30 28.79 31.18
C THR A 216 10.82 29.74 30.08
N TYR A 217 10.32 30.90 30.50
CA TYR A 217 9.86 31.94 29.58
C TYR A 217 10.01 33.32 30.27
N VAL A 218 9.90 34.36 29.47
CA VAL A 218 9.91 35.75 29.99
C VAL A 218 8.52 36.33 29.81
N GLU A 219 7.91 36.80 30.88
CA GLU A 219 6.64 37.50 30.88
C GLU A 219 6.87 39.01 31.02
N MET A 220 6.33 39.78 30.11
CA MET A 220 6.39 41.21 30.12
C MET A 220 4.99 41.81 30.24
N ASN A 221 4.67 42.43 31.36
CA ASN A 221 3.42 43.16 31.55
C ASN A 221 3.63 44.66 31.21
N LEU A 222 3.17 45.03 30.02
CA LEU A 222 3.34 46.40 29.51
C LEU A 222 2.55 47.45 30.33
N THR A 223 1.40 47.07 30.90
CA THR A 223 0.57 47.97 31.70
C THR A 223 1.20 48.24 33.07
N ALA A 224 1.71 47.19 33.72
CA ALA A 224 2.38 47.31 35.02
C ALA A 224 3.87 47.67 34.88
N GLN A 225 4.41 47.65 33.63
CA GLN A 225 5.83 47.86 33.33
C GLN A 225 6.77 46.93 34.14
N HIS A 226 6.35 45.66 34.24
CA HIS A 226 7.08 44.65 34.99
C HIS A 226 7.54 43.52 34.08
N LEU A 227 8.74 42.99 34.33
CA LEU A 227 9.31 41.81 33.72
C LEU A 227 9.42 40.70 34.78
N PHE A 228 9.01 39.51 34.46
CA PHE A 228 9.12 38.30 35.28
C PHE A 228 10.00 37.25 34.61
#